data_8b6a586e35fa78801e67d03d51be4d50
#
_entry.id   8b6a586e35fa78801e67d03d51be4d50
#
_cell.length_a   1.000
_cell.length_b   1.000
_cell.length_c   1.000
_cell.angle_alpha   90.00
_cell.angle_beta   90.00
_cell.angle_gamma   90.00
#
_symmetry.space_group_name_H-M   'P 1'
#
loop_
_entity.id
_entity.type
_entity.pdbx_description
1 polymer ?
#
loop_
_entity_poly.entity_id
_entity_poly.type
_entity_poly.pdbx_seq_one_letter_code
_entity_poly.pdbx_strand_id
1 'polypeptide(L)'
;MKEDWKDVKGFEGKYQLSNTGKVKSLNYNNTGKEKILKPKVNKKGHLEVTLNKNNKHYYFMLNRLMFQTFENIKLTKNDIVMYKDNDKTNCSWDNMYLITRGKRQEITYDLDKRYRPKYDYYGEILSTKEISKKTGIKAKRIRDRVKRSYWNIYEAAEIPLAVYKK
;
A
#
# COMPACT_ATOMS: atom_id res chain seq x y z
N MET A 1 17.77 13.40 -13.92
CA MET A 1 18.45 13.52 -12.60
C MET A 1 19.75 12.74 -12.65
N LYS A 2 20.85 13.27 -12.07
CA LYS A 2 22.12 12.55 -11.97
C LYS A 2 21.94 11.38 -10.97
N GLU A 3 22.44 10.20 -11.31
CA GLU A 3 22.38 9.05 -10.42
C GLU A 3 23.36 9.22 -9.25
N ASP A 4 22.84 9.19 -8.02
CA ASP A 4 23.60 9.32 -6.77
C ASP A 4 23.57 8.00 -6.02
N TRP A 5 24.73 7.57 -5.50
CA TRP A 5 24.91 6.29 -4.81
C TRP A 5 25.33 6.51 -3.37
N LYS A 6 24.63 5.85 -2.44
CA LYS A 6 24.96 5.84 -1.01
C LYS A 6 25.17 4.43 -0.49
N ASP A 7 26.07 4.25 0.44
CA ASP A 7 26.30 2.98 1.10
C ASP A 7 25.03 2.56 1.87
N VAL A 8 24.66 1.29 1.73
CA VAL A 8 23.53 0.73 2.47
C VAL A 8 23.90 0.63 3.95
N LYS A 9 23.11 1.27 4.81
CA LYS A 9 23.33 1.30 6.27
C LYS A 9 23.45 -0.10 6.86
N GLY A 10 24.55 -0.37 7.56
CA GLY A 10 24.91 -1.67 8.12
C GLY A 10 25.58 -2.62 7.13
N PHE A 11 25.76 -2.19 5.88
CA PHE A 11 26.44 -2.92 4.81
C PHE A 11 27.44 -2.05 4.05
N GLU A 12 27.99 -1.06 4.74
CA GLU A 12 28.96 -0.10 4.21
C GLU A 12 30.14 -0.83 3.58
N GLY A 13 30.61 -0.34 2.43
CA GLY A 13 31.70 -0.95 1.67
C GLY A 13 31.35 -2.29 0.97
N LYS A 14 30.10 -2.77 1.09
CA LYS A 14 29.63 -4.00 0.45
C LYS A 14 28.52 -3.76 -0.56
N TYR A 15 27.58 -2.88 -0.23
CA TYR A 15 26.42 -2.58 -1.08
C TYR A 15 26.13 -1.09 -1.10
N GLN A 16 25.77 -0.61 -2.27
CA GLN A 16 25.30 0.75 -2.49
C GLN A 16 23.89 0.75 -3.08
N LEU A 17 23.16 1.82 -2.79
CA LEU A 17 21.81 2.07 -3.26
C LEU A 17 21.78 3.40 -4.00
N SER A 18 21.20 3.41 -5.20
CA SER A 18 21.05 4.65 -5.96
C SER A 18 19.71 5.34 -5.71
N ASN A 19 19.67 6.65 -5.92
CA ASN A 19 18.44 7.44 -5.87
C ASN A 19 17.39 7.01 -6.92
N THR A 20 17.78 6.19 -7.91
CA THR A 20 16.87 5.59 -8.90
C THR A 20 16.35 4.21 -8.47
N GLY A 21 16.70 3.73 -7.26
CA GLY A 21 16.24 2.45 -6.73
C GLY A 21 17.05 1.23 -7.18
N LYS A 22 18.25 1.43 -7.75
CA LYS A 22 19.16 0.33 -8.08
C LYS A 22 20.00 -0.04 -6.87
N VAL A 23 20.28 -1.33 -6.71
CA VAL A 23 21.16 -1.86 -5.65
C VAL A 23 22.40 -2.45 -6.30
N LYS A 24 23.58 -2.03 -5.85
CA LYS A 24 24.87 -2.48 -6.35
C LYS A 24 25.63 -3.24 -5.27
N SER A 25 26.15 -4.41 -5.60
CA SER A 25 27.17 -5.09 -4.82
C SER A 25 28.55 -4.60 -5.29
N LEU A 26 29.39 -4.16 -4.37
CA LEU A 26 30.76 -3.70 -4.68
C LEU A 26 31.74 -4.86 -4.84
N ASN A 27 31.40 -6.04 -4.32
CA ASN A 27 32.20 -7.26 -4.45
C ASN A 27 31.27 -8.47 -4.59
N TYR A 28 30.72 -8.66 -5.78
CA TYR A 28 29.76 -9.72 -6.04
C TYR A 28 30.43 -11.11 -5.98
N ASN A 29 29.92 -11.99 -5.12
CA ASN A 29 30.44 -13.34 -4.89
C ASN A 29 31.94 -13.40 -4.59
N ASN A 30 32.49 -12.37 -3.94
CA ASN A 30 33.91 -12.25 -3.61
C ASN A 30 34.86 -12.27 -4.83
N THR A 31 34.38 -11.83 -5.98
CA THR A 31 35.15 -11.80 -7.24
C THR A 31 35.91 -10.49 -7.45
N GLY A 32 35.77 -9.50 -6.57
CA GLY A 32 36.27 -8.13 -6.74
C GLY A 32 35.48 -7.30 -7.75
N LYS A 33 34.44 -7.84 -8.40
CA LYS A 33 33.66 -7.16 -9.43
C LYS A 33 32.37 -6.57 -8.86
N GLU A 34 32.02 -5.36 -9.30
CA GLU A 34 30.73 -4.75 -9.02
C GLU A 34 29.60 -5.40 -9.82
N LYS A 35 28.41 -5.46 -9.25
CA LYS A 35 27.22 -5.96 -9.95
C LYS A 35 25.95 -5.27 -9.45
N ILE A 36 25.10 -4.82 -10.38
CA ILE A 36 23.75 -4.40 -10.08
C ILE A 36 22.89 -5.64 -9.78
N LEU A 37 22.29 -5.67 -8.61
CA LEU A 37 21.41 -6.75 -8.18
C LEU A 37 20.03 -6.56 -8.82
N LYS A 38 19.37 -7.66 -9.18
CA LYS A 38 17.97 -7.65 -9.64
C LYS A 38 17.04 -7.88 -8.45
N PRO A 39 16.23 -6.90 -8.04
CA PRO A 39 15.22 -7.10 -7.01
C PRO A 39 14.14 -8.08 -7.50
N LYS A 40 13.50 -8.77 -6.55
CA LYS A 40 12.37 -9.66 -6.83
C LYS A 40 11.06 -8.96 -6.45
N VAL A 41 10.01 -9.18 -7.21
CA VAL A 41 8.66 -8.73 -6.86
C VAL A 41 8.06 -9.73 -5.89
N ASN A 42 7.62 -9.27 -4.70
CA ASN A 42 6.96 -10.13 -3.72
C ASN A 42 5.46 -10.29 -4.01
N LYS A 43 4.78 -11.16 -3.26
CA LYS A 43 3.33 -11.46 -3.42
C LYS A 43 2.42 -10.22 -3.28
N LYS A 44 2.92 -9.11 -2.69
CA LYS A 44 2.18 -7.86 -2.52
C LYS A 44 2.52 -6.80 -3.58
N GLY A 45 3.35 -7.17 -4.56
CA GLY A 45 3.79 -6.30 -5.66
C GLY A 45 4.95 -5.35 -5.32
N HIS A 46 5.59 -5.47 -4.15
CA HIS A 46 6.74 -4.65 -3.79
C HIS A 46 8.06 -5.31 -4.20
N LEU A 47 9.07 -4.49 -4.48
CA LEU A 47 10.42 -4.96 -4.73
C LEU A 47 11.13 -5.36 -3.43
N GLU A 48 11.76 -6.54 -3.45
CA GLU A 48 12.61 -7.06 -2.38
C GLU A 48 14.02 -7.33 -2.90
N VAL A 49 15.01 -7.04 -2.07
CA VAL A 49 16.43 -7.35 -2.34
C VAL A 49 17.00 -8.18 -1.20
N THR A 50 17.87 -9.14 -1.55
CA THR A 50 18.62 -9.94 -0.59
C THR A 50 20.07 -9.45 -0.55
N LEU A 51 20.52 -9.06 0.65
CA LEU A 51 21.90 -8.67 0.91
C LEU A 51 22.56 -9.70 1.80
N ASN A 52 23.87 -9.97 1.57
CA ASN A 52 24.62 -10.96 2.30
C ASN A 52 25.69 -10.30 3.18
N LYS A 53 25.75 -10.67 4.46
CA LYS A 53 26.80 -10.24 5.38
C LYS A 53 27.10 -11.38 6.36
N ASN A 54 28.38 -11.70 6.53
CA ASN A 54 28.83 -12.74 7.46
C ASN A 54 28.11 -14.09 7.26
N ASN A 55 28.01 -14.55 6.01
CA ASN A 55 27.33 -15.77 5.57
C ASN A 55 25.84 -15.83 5.96
N LYS A 56 25.21 -14.70 6.24
CA LYS A 56 23.79 -14.59 6.52
C LYS A 56 23.09 -13.76 5.45
N HIS A 57 21.88 -14.18 5.09
CA HIS A 57 21.01 -13.50 4.14
C HIS A 57 20.06 -12.55 4.87
N TYR A 58 19.99 -11.33 4.40
CA TYR A 58 19.09 -10.28 4.92
C TYR A 58 18.14 -9.85 3.81
N TYR A 59 16.85 -9.90 4.09
CA TYR A 59 15.79 -9.57 3.14
C TYR A 59 15.24 -8.18 3.45
N PHE A 60 15.27 -7.30 2.46
CA PHE A 60 14.80 -5.93 2.61
C PHE A 60 13.76 -5.60 1.54
N MET A 61 12.68 -4.95 1.96
CA MET A 61 11.81 -4.24 1.02
C MET A 61 12.57 -3.01 0.51
N LEU A 62 12.73 -2.90 -0.80
CA LEU A 62 13.59 -1.90 -1.42
C LEU A 62 13.13 -0.46 -1.07
N ASN A 63 11.82 -0.21 -1.08
CA ASN A 63 11.26 1.08 -0.70
C ASN A 63 11.63 1.50 0.73
N ARG A 64 11.64 0.56 1.69
CA ARG A 64 12.04 0.86 3.07
C ARG A 64 13.55 1.06 3.19
N LEU A 65 14.33 0.26 2.46
CA LEU A 65 15.78 0.38 2.42
C LEU A 65 16.21 1.75 1.87
N MET A 66 15.47 2.29 0.88
CA MET A 66 15.69 3.64 0.35
C MET A 66 15.61 4.69 1.45
N PHE A 67 14.53 4.74 2.24
CA PHE A 67 14.40 5.71 3.33
C PHE A 67 15.46 5.53 4.42
N GLN A 68 15.78 4.29 4.78
CA GLN A 68 16.84 4.01 5.76
C GLN A 68 18.21 4.50 5.28
N THR A 69 18.50 4.41 4.00
CA THR A 69 19.78 4.80 3.41
C THR A 69 19.87 6.30 3.15
N PHE A 70 18.82 6.90 2.55
CA PHE A 70 18.86 8.30 2.09
C PHE A 70 18.54 9.30 3.20
N GLU A 71 17.57 9.00 4.07
CA GLU A 71 17.19 9.85 5.22
C GLU A 71 17.90 9.45 6.53
N ASN A 72 18.64 8.33 6.52
CA ASN A 72 19.30 7.81 7.72
C ASN A 72 18.34 7.58 8.91
N ILE A 73 17.07 7.25 8.64
CA ILE A 73 16.04 7.02 9.65
C ILE A 73 15.78 5.53 9.86
N LYS A 74 15.41 5.16 11.09
CA LYS A 74 14.94 3.80 11.40
C LYS A 74 13.41 3.75 11.29
N LEU A 75 12.90 3.11 10.24
CA LEU A 75 11.47 2.96 10.03
C LEU A 75 10.84 1.98 11.02
N THR A 76 9.72 2.37 11.61
CA THR A 76 8.89 1.56 12.51
C THR A 76 7.81 0.79 11.76
N LYS A 77 6.99 -0.01 12.45
CA LYS A 77 5.81 -0.69 11.89
C LYS A 77 4.69 0.29 11.49
N ASN A 78 4.70 1.50 12.06
CA ASN A 78 3.70 2.54 11.78
C ASN A 78 4.05 3.39 10.56
N ASP A 79 5.28 3.32 10.09
CA ASP A 79 5.76 4.07 8.93
C ASP A 79 5.44 3.31 7.65
N ILE A 80 4.70 3.95 6.76
CA ILE A 80 4.25 3.40 5.49
C ILE A 80 4.86 4.23 4.37
N VAL A 81 5.57 3.55 3.47
CA VAL A 81 6.07 4.16 2.23
C VAL A 81 4.98 4.10 1.18
N MET A 82 4.64 5.26 0.63
CA MET A 82 3.68 5.43 -0.47
C MET A 82 4.41 5.84 -1.75
N TYR A 83 3.76 5.64 -2.89
CA TYR A 83 4.27 5.95 -4.23
C TYR A 83 3.35 6.98 -4.90
N LYS A 84 3.94 8.03 -5.46
CA LYS A 84 3.18 9.11 -6.12
C LYS A 84 2.42 8.62 -7.36
N ASP A 85 3.04 7.70 -8.11
CA ASP A 85 2.48 7.08 -9.31
C ASP A 85 1.65 5.82 -9.03
N ASN A 86 1.53 5.39 -7.76
CA ASN A 86 0.93 4.12 -7.33
C ASN A 86 1.65 2.85 -7.84
N ASP A 87 2.78 2.95 -8.54
CA ASP A 87 3.59 1.79 -8.94
C ASP A 87 4.54 1.38 -7.82
N LYS A 88 4.28 0.23 -7.20
CA LYS A 88 5.08 -0.32 -6.11
C LYS A 88 6.46 -0.82 -6.55
N THR A 89 6.70 -0.90 -7.85
CA THR A 89 7.99 -1.30 -8.43
C THR A 89 8.86 -0.10 -8.75
N ASN A 90 8.30 1.10 -8.83
CA ASN A 90 9.05 2.33 -9.03
C ASN A 90 9.59 2.87 -7.69
N CYS A 91 10.75 2.36 -7.27
CA CYS A 91 11.44 2.77 -6.05
C CYS A 91 12.38 3.96 -6.25
N SER A 92 12.16 4.84 -7.23
CA SER A 92 12.93 6.07 -7.35
C SER A 92 12.63 7.01 -6.17
N TRP A 93 13.65 7.71 -5.69
CA TRP A 93 13.55 8.56 -4.51
C TRP A 93 12.43 9.61 -4.62
N ASP A 94 12.33 10.27 -5.76
CA ASP A 94 11.35 11.33 -5.99
C ASP A 94 9.91 10.82 -6.09
N ASN A 95 9.73 9.53 -6.36
CA ASN A 95 8.42 8.90 -6.47
C ASN A 95 7.84 8.49 -5.12
N MET A 96 8.65 8.44 -4.07
CA MET A 96 8.22 7.90 -2.78
C MET A 96 8.05 9.00 -1.73
N TYR A 97 7.15 8.75 -0.78
CA TYR A 97 6.99 9.57 0.41
C TYR A 97 6.57 8.72 1.62
N LEU A 98 6.83 9.24 2.81
CA LEU A 98 6.56 8.55 4.06
C LEU A 98 5.30 9.11 4.72
N ILE A 99 4.42 8.22 5.19
CA ILE A 99 3.27 8.58 6.02
C ILE A 99 3.15 7.63 7.20
N THR A 100 2.46 8.07 8.25
CA THR A 100 2.08 7.19 9.36
C THR A 100 0.83 6.37 9.00
N ARG A 101 0.63 5.26 9.71
CA ARG A 101 -0.58 4.43 9.57
C ARG A 101 -1.85 5.22 9.87
N GLY A 102 -1.83 6.11 10.87
CA GLY A 102 -2.96 6.99 11.19
C GLY A 102 -3.30 7.91 10.02
N LYS A 103 -2.30 8.59 9.44
CA LYS A 103 -2.49 9.48 8.29
C LYS A 103 -3.08 8.74 7.08
N ARG A 104 -2.61 7.50 6.83
CA ARG A 104 -3.17 6.66 5.76
C ARG A 104 -4.65 6.32 6.00
N GLN A 105 -5.02 6.02 7.25
CA GLN A 105 -6.42 5.75 7.59
C GLN A 105 -7.31 6.98 7.38
N GLU A 106 -6.84 8.18 7.74
CA GLU A 106 -7.54 9.43 7.46
C GLU A 106 -7.78 9.63 5.97
N ILE A 107 -6.71 9.49 5.15
CA ILE A 107 -6.81 9.62 3.69
C ILE A 107 -7.80 8.59 3.11
N THR A 108 -7.73 7.33 3.56
CA THR A 108 -8.64 6.27 3.11
C THR A 108 -10.08 6.56 3.53
N TYR A 109 -10.28 7.05 4.75
CA TYR A 109 -11.60 7.42 5.26
C TYR A 109 -12.20 8.58 4.47
N ASP A 110 -11.40 9.61 4.14
CA ASP A 110 -11.85 10.75 3.34
C ASP A 110 -12.14 10.38 1.88
N LEU A 111 -11.35 9.46 1.30
CA LEU A 111 -11.62 8.91 -0.02
C LEU A 111 -12.92 8.07 -0.01
N ASP A 112 -13.09 7.19 0.97
CA ASP A 112 -14.32 6.41 1.15
C ASP A 112 -15.55 7.31 1.36
N LYS A 113 -15.39 8.41 2.10
CA LYS A 113 -16.45 9.39 2.33
C LYS A 113 -16.85 10.12 1.04
N ARG A 114 -15.87 10.43 0.15
CA ARG A 114 -16.12 11.05 -1.16
C ARG A 114 -16.72 10.08 -2.17
N TYR A 115 -16.36 8.80 -2.13
CA TYR A 115 -16.79 7.76 -3.07
C TYR A 115 -17.90 6.86 -2.52
N ARG A 116 -18.57 7.23 -1.43
CA ARG A 116 -19.75 6.47 -0.99
C ARG A 116 -20.82 6.58 -2.05
N PRO A 117 -21.26 5.47 -2.65
CA PRO A 117 -22.32 5.51 -3.63
C PRO A 117 -23.58 6.07 -2.97
N LYS A 118 -24.20 7.02 -3.66
CA LYS A 118 -25.52 7.51 -3.33
C LYS A 118 -26.52 6.85 -4.27
N TYR A 119 -27.71 6.68 -3.78
CA TYR A 119 -28.79 5.99 -4.50
C TYR A 119 -30.02 6.91 -4.54
N ASP A 120 -30.72 6.88 -5.65
CA ASP A 120 -32.07 7.44 -5.67
C ASP A 120 -32.97 6.53 -4.82
N TYR A 121 -33.49 7.08 -3.74
CA TYR A 121 -34.39 6.40 -2.82
C TYR A 121 -35.64 7.27 -2.65
N TYR A 122 -36.67 6.95 -3.42
CA TYR A 122 -37.93 7.70 -3.53
C TYR A 122 -37.71 9.18 -3.87
N GLY A 123 -36.90 9.47 -4.89
CA GLY A 123 -36.61 10.81 -5.37
C GLY A 123 -35.56 11.59 -4.55
N GLU A 124 -35.01 10.98 -3.49
CA GLU A 124 -33.93 11.58 -2.70
C GLU A 124 -32.61 10.86 -2.96
N ILE A 125 -31.56 11.60 -3.27
CA ILE A 125 -30.21 11.05 -3.49
C ILE A 125 -29.51 10.83 -2.14
N LEU A 126 -29.63 9.61 -1.60
CA LEU A 126 -29.21 9.24 -0.26
C LEU A 126 -28.06 8.22 -0.24
N SER A 127 -27.18 8.33 0.74
CA SER A 127 -26.22 7.27 1.07
C SER A 127 -26.89 6.12 1.82
N THR A 128 -26.29 4.94 1.79
CA THR A 128 -26.81 3.78 2.55
C THR A 128 -26.92 4.05 4.07
N LYS A 129 -26.18 5.01 4.61
CA LYS A 129 -26.27 5.41 6.03
C LYS A 129 -27.53 6.22 6.29
N GLU A 130 -27.89 7.12 5.37
CA GLU A 130 -29.11 7.94 5.45
C GLU A 130 -30.35 7.05 5.24
N ILE A 131 -30.31 6.16 4.25
CA ILE A 131 -31.36 5.16 4.04
C ILE A 131 -31.54 4.26 5.27
N SER A 132 -30.43 3.83 5.89
CA SER A 132 -30.45 3.04 7.13
C SER A 132 -31.16 3.76 8.28
N LYS A 133 -31.00 5.06 8.38
CA LYS A 133 -31.72 5.89 9.38
C LYS A 133 -33.23 5.95 9.13
N LYS A 134 -33.64 5.97 7.85
CA LYS A 134 -35.06 6.01 7.45
C LYS A 134 -35.75 4.65 7.64
N THR A 135 -35.03 3.56 7.33
CA THR A 135 -35.62 2.20 7.25
C THR A 135 -35.33 1.33 8.48
N GLY A 136 -34.40 1.72 9.36
CA GLY A 136 -33.96 0.92 10.49
C GLY A 136 -33.05 -0.26 10.12
N ILE A 137 -32.86 -0.56 8.82
CA ILE A 137 -31.99 -1.66 8.37
C ILE A 137 -30.52 -1.19 8.38
N LYS A 138 -29.64 -1.96 9.05
CA LYS A 138 -28.22 -1.60 9.18
C LYS A 138 -27.58 -1.30 7.82
N ALA A 139 -26.91 -0.16 7.67
CA ALA A 139 -26.29 0.31 6.45
C ALA A 139 -25.31 -0.73 5.82
N LYS A 140 -24.60 -1.52 6.65
CA LYS A 140 -23.77 -2.63 6.17
C LYS A 140 -24.60 -3.67 5.41
N ARG A 141 -25.77 -4.02 5.93
CA ARG A 141 -26.66 -4.98 5.32
C ARG A 141 -27.19 -4.49 3.97
N ILE A 142 -27.61 -3.21 3.89
CA ILE A 142 -28.04 -2.59 2.65
C ILE A 142 -26.92 -2.68 1.60
N ARG A 143 -25.68 -2.30 1.96
CA ARG A 143 -24.52 -2.40 1.05
C ARG A 143 -24.24 -3.81 0.58
N ASP A 144 -24.27 -4.78 1.50
CA ASP A 144 -23.99 -6.19 1.16
C ASP A 144 -25.05 -6.75 0.20
N ARG A 145 -26.32 -6.43 0.37
CA ARG A 145 -27.41 -6.82 -0.51
C ARG A 145 -27.26 -6.23 -1.92
N VAL A 146 -27.03 -4.91 -2.03
CA VAL A 146 -26.82 -4.24 -3.30
C VAL A 146 -25.57 -4.77 -4.00
N LYS A 147 -24.44 -4.92 -3.28
CA LYS A 147 -23.15 -5.26 -3.88
C LYS A 147 -22.97 -6.74 -4.18
N ARG A 148 -23.48 -7.63 -3.32
CA ARG A 148 -23.24 -9.09 -3.41
C ARG A 148 -24.41 -9.87 -3.96
N SER A 149 -25.64 -9.40 -3.73
CA SER A 149 -26.87 -10.09 -4.13
C SER A 149 -27.57 -9.41 -5.28
N TYR A 150 -27.00 -8.34 -5.83
CA TYR A 150 -27.54 -7.58 -6.97
C TYR A 150 -28.96 -7.04 -6.75
N TRP A 151 -29.35 -6.83 -5.50
CA TRP A 151 -30.64 -6.24 -5.17
C TRP A 151 -30.68 -4.78 -5.57
N ASN A 152 -31.84 -4.31 -6.03
CA ASN A 152 -32.06 -2.88 -6.16
C ASN A 152 -32.06 -2.22 -4.76
N ILE A 153 -31.95 -0.90 -4.71
CA ILE A 153 -31.79 -0.18 -3.42
C ILE A 153 -33.04 -0.28 -2.54
N TYR A 154 -34.23 -0.35 -3.14
CA TYR A 154 -35.51 -0.48 -2.43
C TYR A 154 -35.62 -1.84 -1.76
N GLU A 155 -35.43 -2.92 -2.50
CA GLU A 155 -35.40 -4.29 -1.95
C GLU A 155 -34.36 -4.43 -0.84
N ALA A 156 -33.14 -3.88 -1.06
CA ALA A 156 -32.06 -3.95 -0.11
C ALA A 156 -32.38 -3.22 1.21
N ALA A 157 -33.19 -2.18 1.14
CA ALA A 157 -33.52 -1.29 2.25
C ALA A 157 -34.81 -1.61 2.98
N GLU A 158 -35.73 -2.35 2.37
CA GLU A 158 -37.08 -2.56 2.92
C GLU A 158 -37.40 -3.99 3.32
N ILE A 159 -36.80 -4.99 2.66
CA ILE A 159 -37.10 -6.39 2.95
C ILE A 159 -36.43 -6.86 4.26
N PRO A 160 -37.20 -7.25 5.30
CA PRO A 160 -36.65 -7.81 6.53
C PRO A 160 -35.98 -9.16 6.29
N LEU A 161 -35.03 -9.56 7.17
CA LEU A 161 -34.33 -10.85 7.09
C LEU A 161 -35.24 -12.08 7.27
N ALA A 162 -36.36 -11.93 7.97
CA ALA A 162 -37.24 -13.05 8.31
C ALA A 162 -37.91 -13.69 7.10
N VAL A 163 -37.97 -13.02 5.95
CA VAL A 163 -38.62 -13.53 4.72
C VAL A 163 -37.74 -14.52 3.94
N TYR A 164 -36.42 -14.62 4.26
CA TYR A 164 -35.46 -15.45 3.53
C TYR A 164 -34.96 -16.72 4.24
N LYS A 165 -35.61 -17.12 5.33
CA LYS A 165 -35.37 -18.45 5.91
C LYS A 165 -36.39 -19.44 5.32
N LYS A 166 -36.20 -19.81 4.07
CA LYS A 166 -36.72 -21.06 3.48
C LYS A 166 -35.66 -21.65 2.58
#